data_bfa6e69dc100e0eae1eefbf9edf695b7
#
_entry.id   bfa6e69dc100e0eae1eefbf9edf695b7
#
_cell.length_a   1.000
_cell.length_b   1.000
_cell.length_c   1.000
_cell.angle_alpha   90.00
_cell.angle_beta   90.00
_cell.angle_gamma   90.00
#
_symmetry.space_group_name_H-M   'P 1'
#
loop_
_entity.id
_entity.type
_entity.pdbx_description
1 polymer ?
#
loop_
_entity_poly.entity_id
_entity_poly.type
_entity_poly.pdbx_seq_one_letter_code
_entity_poly.pdbx_strand_id
1 'polypeptide(L)'
;IAFGTQIINAVRQNFSGFIDVHMMVVSPIRFAEELSAAGVDSVSLHIETLVDPASDLRIIKNLGLNSCLALNPSTSLKEIYPYLEIIDQVLIMSVEPGYGGQSFIKESLVKISELKEKIKRQGLKLKIQVDGGVNISTIKSVHNAGADLVVAGSAVFSPNFSVSQAYFDLKKALSADTL
;
A
#
# COMPACT_ATOMS: atom_id res chain seq x y z
N ILE A 1 -17.64 2.92 -1.21
CA ILE A 1 -16.51 2.76 -2.15
C ILE A 1 -16.28 4.11 -2.82
N ALA A 2 -15.10 4.70 -2.64
CA ALA A 2 -14.76 6.00 -3.23
C ALA A 2 -14.54 5.88 -4.75
N PHE A 3 -13.83 4.82 -5.18
CA PHE A 3 -13.58 4.50 -6.58
C PHE A 3 -14.09 3.10 -6.88
N GLY A 4 -15.17 3.01 -7.65
CA GLY A 4 -15.69 1.73 -8.14
C GLY A 4 -14.95 1.27 -9.41
N THR A 5 -15.22 0.05 -9.84
CA THR A 5 -14.60 -0.57 -11.03
C THR A 5 -14.80 0.23 -12.31
N GLN A 6 -15.89 1.00 -12.44
CA GLN A 6 -16.09 1.92 -13.58
C GLN A 6 -15.00 2.99 -13.68
N ILE A 7 -14.57 3.56 -12.54
CA ILE A 7 -13.48 4.55 -12.51
C ILE A 7 -12.16 3.87 -12.82
N ILE A 8 -11.92 2.68 -12.27
CA ILE A 8 -10.71 1.88 -12.54
C ILE A 8 -10.61 1.56 -14.03
N ASN A 9 -11.70 1.14 -14.66
CA ASN A 9 -11.77 0.93 -16.11
C ASN A 9 -11.41 2.18 -16.91
N ALA A 10 -11.96 3.35 -16.52
CA ALA A 10 -11.65 4.62 -17.19
C ALA A 10 -10.17 5.00 -17.03
N VAL A 11 -9.58 4.74 -15.86
CA VAL A 11 -8.14 4.93 -15.63
C VAL A 11 -7.35 3.99 -16.54
N ARG A 12 -7.68 2.68 -16.59
CA ARG A 12 -6.96 1.70 -17.41
C ARG A 12 -7.00 2.04 -18.90
N GLN A 13 -8.10 2.56 -19.41
CA GLN A 13 -8.20 2.99 -20.82
C GLN A 13 -7.24 4.12 -21.20
N ASN A 14 -6.83 4.94 -20.22
CA ASN A 14 -5.98 6.13 -20.42
C ASN A 14 -4.58 6.00 -19.80
N PHE A 15 -4.29 4.89 -19.11
CA PHE A 15 -3.04 4.69 -18.36
C PHE A 15 -2.54 3.26 -18.52
N SER A 16 -1.35 3.10 -19.09
CA SER A 16 -0.70 1.80 -19.29
C SER A 16 0.23 1.38 -18.13
N GLY A 17 0.38 2.22 -17.13
CA GLY A 17 1.23 1.92 -15.97
C GLY A 17 0.57 0.97 -14.98
N PHE A 18 1.26 0.69 -13.89
CA PHE A 18 0.82 -0.23 -12.84
C PHE A 18 -0.33 0.37 -12.03
N ILE A 19 -1.44 -0.35 -11.90
CA ILE A 19 -2.62 0.02 -11.11
C ILE A 19 -2.67 -0.86 -9.87
N ASP A 20 -2.46 -0.25 -8.71
CA ASP A 20 -2.61 -0.89 -7.39
C ASP A 20 -3.90 -0.42 -6.73
N VAL A 21 -4.72 -1.36 -6.29
CA VAL A 21 -6.03 -1.07 -5.68
C VAL A 21 -6.02 -1.46 -4.21
N HIS A 22 -6.16 -0.47 -3.34
CA HIS A 22 -6.31 -0.68 -1.91
C HIS A 22 -7.79 -0.83 -1.54
N MET A 23 -8.16 -2.02 -1.07
CA MET A 23 -9.54 -2.42 -0.77
C MET A 23 -9.91 -2.13 0.70
N MET A 24 -10.53 -0.97 0.95
CA MET A 24 -11.08 -0.60 2.27
C MET A 24 -12.56 -0.99 2.36
N VAL A 25 -12.87 -2.28 2.22
CA VAL A 25 -14.24 -2.82 2.21
C VAL A 25 -14.32 -4.11 3.01
N VAL A 26 -15.54 -4.44 3.46
CA VAL A 26 -15.85 -5.74 4.05
C VAL A 26 -15.93 -6.78 2.93
N SER A 27 -15.34 -7.96 3.14
CA SER A 27 -15.32 -9.06 2.15
C SER A 27 -14.74 -8.66 0.78
N PRO A 28 -13.47 -8.17 0.73
CA PRO A 28 -12.86 -7.63 -0.48
C PRO A 28 -12.75 -8.65 -1.62
N ILE A 29 -12.64 -9.93 -1.31
CA ILE A 29 -12.50 -11.02 -2.29
C ILE A 29 -13.64 -11.08 -3.30
N ARG A 30 -14.83 -10.59 -2.94
CA ARG A 30 -16.00 -10.56 -3.83
C ARG A 30 -15.80 -9.69 -5.08
N PHE A 31 -14.82 -8.81 -5.07
CA PHE A 31 -14.49 -7.90 -6.16
C PHE A 31 -13.30 -8.36 -7.01
N ALA A 32 -12.66 -9.46 -6.64
CA ALA A 32 -11.38 -9.87 -7.23
C ALA A 32 -11.48 -10.12 -8.76
N GLU A 33 -12.52 -10.83 -9.21
CA GLU A 33 -12.74 -11.10 -10.64
C GLU A 33 -13.03 -9.81 -11.43
N GLU A 34 -13.85 -8.92 -10.86
CA GLU A 34 -14.19 -7.64 -11.49
C GLU A 34 -12.97 -6.71 -11.58
N LEU A 35 -12.12 -6.70 -10.56
CA LEU A 35 -10.85 -5.94 -10.56
C LEU A 35 -9.86 -6.51 -11.58
N SER A 36 -9.73 -7.82 -11.66
CA SER A 36 -8.90 -8.48 -12.68
C SER A 36 -9.39 -8.14 -14.09
N ALA A 37 -10.68 -8.23 -14.35
CA ALA A 37 -11.30 -7.87 -15.63
C ALA A 37 -11.12 -6.37 -15.96
N ALA A 38 -11.06 -5.49 -14.95
CA ALA A 38 -10.79 -4.08 -15.11
C ALA A 38 -9.30 -3.77 -15.40
N GLY A 39 -8.42 -4.79 -15.42
CA GLY A 39 -7.01 -4.64 -15.73
C GLY A 39 -6.17 -4.07 -14.57
N VAL A 40 -6.58 -4.34 -13.33
CA VAL A 40 -5.78 -4.05 -12.13
C VAL A 40 -4.55 -4.96 -12.09
N ASP A 41 -3.43 -4.47 -11.59
CA ASP A 41 -2.17 -5.23 -11.50
C ASP A 41 -1.93 -5.79 -10.09
N SER A 42 -2.43 -5.10 -9.05
CA SER A 42 -2.23 -5.45 -7.64
C SER A 42 -3.46 -5.11 -6.80
N VAL A 43 -3.74 -5.94 -5.80
CA VAL A 43 -4.84 -5.71 -4.86
C VAL A 43 -4.34 -5.88 -3.43
N SER A 44 -4.56 -4.84 -2.61
CA SER A 44 -4.26 -4.84 -1.18
C SER A 44 -5.51 -5.15 -0.37
N LEU A 45 -5.48 -6.24 0.39
CA LEU A 45 -6.56 -6.74 1.25
C LEU A 45 -6.19 -6.55 2.71
N HIS A 46 -7.07 -5.93 3.49
CA HIS A 46 -6.86 -5.81 4.93
C HIS A 46 -7.00 -7.16 5.63
N ILE A 47 -5.95 -7.57 6.35
CA ILE A 47 -5.93 -8.86 7.08
C ILE A 47 -7.10 -8.97 8.06
N GLU A 48 -7.52 -7.84 8.63
CA GLU A 48 -8.61 -7.74 9.60
C GLU A 48 -10.00 -8.05 8.99
N THR A 49 -10.11 -8.03 7.67
CA THR A 49 -11.38 -8.28 6.95
C THR A 49 -11.47 -9.68 6.33
N LEU A 50 -10.40 -10.48 6.44
CA LEU A 50 -10.34 -11.80 5.82
C LEU A 50 -10.69 -12.90 6.82
N VAL A 51 -11.54 -13.82 6.40
CA VAL A 51 -11.92 -15.01 7.21
C VAL A 51 -10.94 -16.15 6.96
N ASP A 52 -10.54 -16.38 5.71
CA ASP A 52 -9.52 -17.35 5.28
C ASP A 52 -8.50 -16.66 4.35
N PRO A 53 -7.51 -15.97 4.94
CA PRO A 53 -6.52 -15.24 4.14
C PRO A 53 -5.77 -16.12 3.12
N ALA A 54 -5.48 -17.38 3.46
CA ALA A 54 -4.76 -18.28 2.57
C ALA A 54 -5.58 -18.63 1.32
N SER A 55 -6.89 -18.81 1.47
CA SER A 55 -7.81 -19.04 0.35
C SER A 55 -7.95 -17.81 -0.51
N ASP A 56 -8.18 -16.63 0.12
CA ASP A 56 -8.37 -15.37 -0.58
C ASP A 56 -7.13 -14.99 -1.40
N LEU A 57 -5.93 -15.13 -0.83
CA LEU A 57 -4.68 -14.87 -1.53
C LEU A 57 -4.46 -15.82 -2.72
N ARG A 58 -4.88 -17.08 -2.63
CA ARG A 58 -4.83 -18.01 -3.78
C ARG A 58 -5.76 -17.57 -4.90
N ILE A 59 -6.96 -17.07 -4.59
CA ILE A 59 -7.90 -16.54 -5.59
C ILE A 59 -7.25 -15.36 -6.31
N ILE A 60 -6.68 -14.40 -5.59
CA ILE A 60 -5.99 -13.23 -6.17
C ILE A 60 -4.87 -13.68 -7.13
N LYS A 61 -4.02 -14.62 -6.70
CA LYS A 61 -2.93 -15.14 -7.55
C LYS A 61 -3.43 -15.90 -8.78
N ASN A 62 -4.48 -16.69 -8.65
CA ASN A 62 -5.07 -17.42 -9.78
C ASN A 62 -5.65 -16.49 -10.85
N LEU A 63 -6.07 -15.29 -10.45
CA LEU A 63 -6.51 -14.23 -11.35
C LEU A 63 -5.35 -13.44 -12.00
N GLY A 64 -4.10 -13.80 -11.71
CA GLY A 64 -2.92 -13.13 -12.24
C GLY A 64 -2.57 -11.79 -11.57
N LEU A 65 -3.21 -11.48 -10.43
CA LEU A 65 -2.98 -10.25 -9.70
C LEU A 65 -1.84 -10.41 -8.69
N ASN A 66 -1.06 -9.35 -8.47
CA ASN A 66 -0.17 -9.26 -7.32
C ASN A 66 -1.01 -9.15 -6.04
N SER A 67 -0.63 -9.93 -5.04
CA SER A 67 -1.33 -9.99 -3.75
C SER A 67 -0.60 -9.16 -2.71
N CYS A 68 -1.34 -8.28 -2.03
CA CYS A 68 -0.84 -7.49 -0.93
C CYS A 68 -1.71 -7.68 0.31
N LEU A 69 -1.10 -7.85 1.49
CA LEU A 69 -1.80 -7.78 2.77
C LEU A 69 -1.59 -6.41 3.41
N ALA A 70 -2.69 -5.75 3.72
CA ALA A 70 -2.72 -4.48 4.43
C ALA A 70 -2.96 -4.71 5.94
N LEU A 71 -2.36 -3.85 6.77
CA LEU A 71 -2.53 -3.86 8.23
C LEU A 71 -2.85 -2.48 8.75
N ASN A 72 -3.84 -2.40 9.64
CA ASN A 72 -4.11 -1.19 10.41
C ASN A 72 -2.94 -0.84 11.36
N PRO A 73 -2.85 0.41 11.82
CA PRO A 73 -1.79 0.83 12.74
C PRO A 73 -1.72 -0.03 14.01
N SER A 74 -2.88 -0.43 14.54
CA SER A 74 -3.00 -1.23 15.76
C SER A 74 -2.77 -2.74 15.56
N THR A 75 -2.86 -3.25 14.32
CA THR A 75 -2.74 -4.68 14.02
C THR A 75 -1.28 -5.15 14.08
N SER A 76 -1.04 -6.26 14.76
CA SER A 76 0.30 -6.84 14.89
C SER A 76 0.81 -7.43 13.59
N LEU A 77 2.12 -7.29 13.31
CA LEU A 77 2.79 -7.98 12.20
C LEU A 77 2.67 -9.52 12.28
N LYS A 78 2.43 -10.07 13.46
CA LYS A 78 2.27 -11.52 13.65
C LYS A 78 1.10 -12.09 12.86
N GLU A 79 0.07 -11.27 12.61
CA GLU A 79 -1.11 -11.69 11.84
C GLU A 79 -0.77 -12.03 10.38
N ILE A 80 0.25 -11.40 9.80
CA ILE A 80 0.65 -11.64 8.40
C ILE A 80 1.84 -12.59 8.26
N TYR A 81 2.56 -12.90 9.34
CA TYR A 81 3.76 -13.75 9.26
C TYR A 81 3.53 -15.10 8.55
N PRO A 82 2.39 -15.78 8.72
CA PRO A 82 2.13 -17.05 8.02
C PRO A 82 2.02 -16.91 6.49
N TYR A 83 1.82 -15.69 5.98
CA TYR A 83 1.52 -15.44 4.57
C TYR A 83 2.66 -14.79 3.80
N LEU A 84 3.77 -14.40 4.46
CA LEU A 84 4.85 -13.63 3.83
C LEU A 84 5.51 -14.33 2.62
N GLU A 85 5.49 -15.66 2.58
CA GLU A 85 6.05 -16.42 1.46
C GLU A 85 5.14 -16.50 0.24
N ILE A 86 3.85 -16.17 0.42
CA ILE A 86 2.83 -16.32 -0.63
C ILE A 86 2.26 -14.99 -1.11
N ILE A 87 2.72 -13.85 -0.59
CA ILE A 87 2.31 -12.50 -1.03
C ILE A 87 3.46 -11.77 -1.74
N ASP A 88 3.12 -10.74 -2.46
CA ASP A 88 4.07 -9.92 -3.22
C ASP A 88 4.40 -8.62 -2.50
N GLN A 89 3.48 -8.13 -1.63
CA GLN A 89 3.63 -6.88 -0.90
C GLN A 89 2.97 -6.94 0.48
N VAL A 90 3.43 -6.06 1.38
CA VAL A 90 2.74 -5.72 2.62
C VAL A 90 2.48 -4.21 2.63
N LEU A 91 1.24 -3.80 2.85
CA LEU A 91 0.85 -2.41 3.03
C LEU A 91 0.70 -2.11 4.53
N ILE A 92 1.55 -1.24 5.05
CA ILE A 92 1.47 -0.76 6.44
C ILE A 92 0.71 0.56 6.43
N MET A 93 -0.43 0.59 7.13
CA MET A 93 -1.14 1.84 7.39
C MET A 93 -0.40 2.67 8.43
N SER A 94 -0.16 3.92 8.11
CA SER A 94 0.43 4.92 9.01
C SER A 94 -0.56 6.03 9.40
N VAL A 95 -1.83 5.78 9.17
CA VAL A 95 -3.01 6.50 9.67
C VAL A 95 -4.13 5.48 9.88
N GLU A 96 -5.19 5.83 10.61
CA GLU A 96 -6.40 4.99 10.63
C GLU A 96 -7.05 5.01 9.22
N PRO A 97 -7.36 3.84 8.65
CA PRO A 97 -7.98 3.79 7.32
C PRO A 97 -9.36 4.44 7.31
N GLY A 98 -9.70 5.14 6.19
CA GLY A 98 -11.04 5.69 6.00
C GLY A 98 -11.07 7.07 5.36
N TYR A 99 -10.17 7.99 5.67
CA TYR A 99 -10.13 9.31 5.05
C TYR A 99 -8.70 9.86 4.92
N GLY A 100 -8.49 10.73 3.94
CA GLY A 100 -7.19 11.35 3.68
C GLY A 100 -6.87 12.53 4.59
N GLY A 101 -5.61 13.02 4.54
CA GLY A 101 -5.17 14.22 5.24
C GLY A 101 -4.89 14.06 6.73
N GLN A 102 -4.85 12.84 7.24
CA GLN A 102 -4.50 12.54 8.62
C GLN A 102 -2.99 12.71 8.87
N SER A 103 -2.63 12.96 10.14
CA SER A 103 -1.24 13.03 10.58
C SER A 103 -0.61 11.63 10.60
N PHE A 104 0.64 11.55 10.17
CA PHE A 104 1.44 10.32 10.17
C PHE A 104 1.64 9.78 11.60
N ILE A 105 1.35 8.52 11.80
CA ILE A 105 1.56 7.79 13.06
C ILE A 105 3.03 7.33 13.11
N LYS A 106 3.86 7.96 13.95
CA LYS A 106 5.32 7.73 14.01
C LYS A 106 5.68 6.29 14.43
N GLU A 107 4.85 5.65 15.22
CA GLU A 107 4.99 4.27 15.66
C GLU A 107 5.02 3.27 14.49
N SER A 108 4.44 3.64 13.35
CA SER A 108 4.51 2.85 12.12
C SER A 108 5.94 2.64 11.62
N LEU A 109 6.87 3.57 11.91
CA LEU A 109 8.28 3.43 11.53
C LEU A 109 8.93 2.20 12.18
N VAL A 110 8.59 1.92 13.43
CA VAL A 110 9.08 0.73 14.14
C VAL A 110 8.57 -0.53 13.46
N LYS A 111 7.26 -0.55 13.12
CA LYS A 111 6.63 -1.67 12.41
C LYS A 111 7.25 -1.92 11.04
N ILE A 112 7.54 -0.85 10.28
CA ILE A 112 8.21 -0.95 8.97
C ILE A 112 9.60 -1.56 9.15
N SER A 113 10.40 -1.08 10.11
CA SER A 113 11.76 -1.57 10.35
C SER A 113 11.77 -3.03 10.80
N GLU A 114 10.86 -3.42 11.69
CA GLU A 114 10.70 -4.81 12.15
C GLU A 114 10.38 -5.75 10.97
N LEU A 115 9.44 -5.35 10.11
CA LEU A 115 9.09 -6.12 8.93
C LEU A 115 10.25 -6.22 7.95
N LYS A 116 10.98 -5.11 7.70
CA LYS A 116 12.15 -5.10 6.80
C LYS A 116 13.23 -6.07 7.27
N GLU A 117 13.53 -6.08 8.57
CA GLU A 117 14.49 -7.01 9.15
C GLU A 117 14.04 -8.47 9.06
N LYS A 118 12.73 -8.74 9.22
CA LYS A 118 12.19 -10.09 9.05
C LYS A 118 12.30 -10.55 7.60
N ILE A 119 11.91 -9.72 6.63
CA ILE A 119 12.05 -10.00 5.20
C ILE A 119 13.51 -10.34 4.85
N LYS A 120 14.45 -9.51 5.31
CA LYS A 120 15.89 -9.71 5.08
C LYS A 120 16.39 -11.02 5.69
N ARG A 121 16.04 -11.31 6.95
CA ARG A 121 16.46 -12.56 7.64
C ARG A 121 15.95 -13.82 6.96
N GLN A 122 14.75 -13.75 6.35
CA GLN A 122 14.13 -14.89 5.67
C GLN A 122 14.46 -14.96 4.17
N GLY A 123 15.18 -13.98 3.62
CA GLY A 123 15.51 -13.92 2.19
C GLY A 123 14.30 -13.73 1.28
N LEU A 124 13.22 -13.14 1.78
CA LEU A 124 11.96 -12.97 1.04
C LEU A 124 12.07 -11.84 0.01
N LYS A 125 11.36 -12.02 -1.12
CA LYS A 125 11.31 -11.03 -2.21
C LYS A 125 9.95 -10.33 -2.22
N LEU A 126 9.59 -9.68 -1.13
CA LEU A 126 8.35 -8.90 -1.05
C LEU A 126 8.66 -7.43 -0.74
N LYS A 127 7.75 -6.55 -1.16
CA LYS A 127 7.90 -5.09 -0.98
C LYS A 127 7.10 -4.61 0.22
N ILE A 128 7.60 -3.57 0.88
CA ILE A 128 6.87 -2.84 1.92
C ILE A 128 6.32 -1.56 1.31
N GLN A 129 5.01 -1.44 1.34
CA GLN A 129 4.27 -0.24 0.95
C GLN A 129 3.77 0.46 2.22
N VAL A 130 3.70 1.79 2.21
CA VAL A 130 3.21 2.59 3.34
C VAL A 130 2.17 3.57 2.84
N ASP A 131 1.01 3.60 3.49
CA ASP A 131 -0.08 4.53 3.19
C ASP A 131 -0.52 5.30 4.45
N GLY A 132 -0.62 6.62 4.28
CA GLY A 132 -1.13 7.53 5.29
C GLY A 132 -0.13 8.58 5.78
N GLY A 133 -0.44 9.84 5.60
CA GLY A 133 0.35 10.97 6.10
C GLY A 133 1.76 11.12 5.52
N VAL A 134 2.07 10.41 4.42
CA VAL A 134 3.35 10.55 3.73
C VAL A 134 3.40 11.88 3.00
N ASN A 135 4.43 12.68 3.29
CA ASN A 135 4.67 14.00 2.73
C ASN A 135 6.16 14.34 2.76
N ILE A 136 6.56 15.55 2.38
CA ILE A 136 7.96 15.99 2.32
C ILE A 136 8.70 15.90 3.67
N SER A 137 7.99 15.96 4.80
CA SER A 137 8.61 15.88 6.13
C SER A 137 8.73 14.45 6.67
N THR A 138 7.94 13.50 6.14
CA THR A 138 7.88 12.12 6.63
C THR A 138 8.51 11.10 5.67
N ILE A 139 8.54 11.38 4.36
CA ILE A 139 8.96 10.43 3.33
C ILE A 139 10.36 9.85 3.58
N LYS A 140 11.30 10.67 4.03
CA LYS A 140 12.67 10.22 4.30
C LYS A 140 12.73 9.23 5.47
N SER A 141 12.01 9.51 6.56
CA SER A 141 11.92 8.61 7.71
C SER A 141 11.28 7.27 7.33
N VAL A 142 10.23 7.31 6.50
CA VAL A 142 9.54 6.12 5.98
C VAL A 142 10.49 5.27 5.12
N HIS A 143 11.22 5.90 4.21
CA HIS A 143 12.22 5.21 3.39
C HIS A 143 13.34 4.61 4.24
N ASN A 144 13.91 5.37 5.18
CA ASN A 144 14.99 4.90 6.05
C ASN A 144 14.55 3.74 6.96
N ALA A 145 13.26 3.68 7.32
CA ALA A 145 12.69 2.56 8.05
C ALA A 145 12.58 1.28 7.19
N GLY A 146 12.69 1.40 5.85
CA GLY A 146 12.75 0.26 4.94
C GLY A 146 11.57 0.12 3.98
N ALA A 147 10.73 1.15 3.84
CA ALA A 147 9.67 1.15 2.83
C ALA A 147 10.24 1.18 1.40
N ASP A 148 9.67 0.36 0.54
CA ASP A 148 10.02 0.29 -0.88
C ASP A 148 9.07 1.14 -1.74
N LEU A 149 7.81 1.31 -1.29
CA LEU A 149 6.74 2.07 -1.95
C LEU A 149 6.03 2.97 -0.94
N VAL A 150 5.56 4.12 -1.40
CA VAL A 150 4.76 5.05 -0.59
C VAL A 150 3.53 5.53 -1.36
N VAL A 151 2.42 5.65 -0.65
CA VAL A 151 1.19 6.28 -1.16
C VAL A 151 1.14 7.71 -0.64
N ALA A 152 1.09 8.66 -1.55
CA ALA A 152 1.10 10.10 -1.25
C ALA A 152 -0.10 10.80 -1.92
N GLY A 153 -1.29 10.65 -1.35
CA GLY A 153 -2.54 11.21 -1.88
C GLY A 153 -2.60 12.73 -1.70
N SER A 154 -2.90 13.19 -0.50
CA SER A 154 -3.07 14.62 -0.18
C SER A 154 -1.79 15.45 -0.36
N ALA A 155 -0.62 14.82 -0.25
CA ALA A 155 0.65 15.49 -0.48
C ALA A 155 0.92 15.78 -1.96
N VAL A 156 0.26 15.06 -2.88
CA VAL A 156 0.39 15.23 -4.34
C VAL A 156 -0.81 15.98 -4.91
N PHE A 157 -2.02 15.61 -4.50
CA PHE A 157 -3.26 16.21 -4.98
C PHE A 157 -3.73 17.31 -4.02
N SER A 158 -3.10 18.48 -4.12
CA SER A 158 -3.39 19.68 -3.31
C SER A 158 -3.74 20.85 -4.22
N PRO A 159 -4.69 21.72 -3.83
CA PRO A 159 -5.00 22.92 -4.59
C PRO A 159 -3.87 23.96 -4.59
N ASN A 160 -2.87 23.83 -3.71
CA ASN A 160 -1.83 24.83 -3.49
C ASN A 160 -0.64 24.71 -4.47
N PHE A 161 -0.48 23.58 -5.16
CA PHE A 161 0.63 23.36 -6.10
C PHE A 161 0.27 22.32 -7.16
N SER A 162 1.01 22.32 -8.27
CA SER A 162 0.81 21.31 -9.31
C SER A 162 1.28 19.92 -8.86
N VAL A 163 0.66 18.88 -9.42
CA VAL A 163 1.07 17.47 -9.20
C VAL A 163 2.55 17.27 -9.51
N SER A 164 3.05 17.87 -10.59
CA SER A 164 4.45 17.77 -10.98
C SER A 164 5.39 18.40 -9.95
N GLN A 165 5.04 19.56 -9.38
CA GLN A 165 5.82 20.21 -8.33
C GLN A 165 5.82 19.36 -7.06
N ALA A 166 4.66 18.88 -6.62
CA ALA A 166 4.53 18.03 -5.45
C ALA A 166 5.37 16.76 -5.56
N TYR A 167 5.33 16.09 -6.72
CA TYR A 167 6.15 14.91 -6.99
C TYR A 167 7.65 15.23 -6.95
N PHE A 168 8.08 16.34 -7.55
CA PHE A 168 9.48 16.80 -7.53
C PHE A 168 9.95 17.06 -6.10
N ASP A 169 9.14 17.74 -5.29
CA ASP A 169 9.48 18.07 -3.89
C ASP A 169 9.58 16.81 -3.02
N LEU A 170 8.70 15.83 -3.21
CA LEU A 170 8.81 14.52 -2.55
C LEU A 170 10.09 13.79 -2.95
N LYS A 171 10.46 13.76 -4.22
CA LYS A 171 11.72 13.15 -4.68
C LYS A 171 12.93 13.87 -4.11
N LYS A 172 12.91 15.18 -4.06
CA LYS A 172 13.98 15.99 -3.47
C LYS A 172 14.13 15.73 -1.97
N ALA A 173 13.01 15.66 -1.24
CA ALA A 173 13.02 15.34 0.19
C ALA A 173 13.57 13.94 0.48
N LEU A 174 13.32 12.97 -0.40
CA LEU A 174 13.86 11.62 -0.31
C LEU A 174 15.38 11.59 -0.53
N SER A 175 15.89 12.39 -1.48
CA SER A 175 17.30 12.42 -1.88
C SER A 175 18.18 13.35 -1.00
N ALA A 176 17.57 14.21 -0.18
CA ALA A 176 18.32 15.15 0.68
C ALA A 176 19.09 14.38 1.74
N ASP A 177 20.41 14.48 1.76
CA ASP A 177 21.23 13.94 2.85
C ASP A 177 20.87 14.62 4.17
N THR A 178 20.79 13.83 5.22
CA THR A 178 20.62 14.36 6.58
C THR A 178 21.93 15.04 6.98
N LEU A 179 21.90 16.38 7.07
CA LEU A 179 23.01 17.16 7.66
C LEU A 179 23.18 16.81 9.13
#